data_a5f7f3fc510c8d71ba44634e3374e23e
#
_entry.id   a5f7f3fc510c8d71ba44634e3374e23e
#
_cell.length_a   1.000
_cell.length_b   1.000
_cell.length_c   1.000
_cell.angle_alpha   90.00
_cell.angle_beta   90.00
_cell.angle_gamma   90.00
#
_symmetry.space_group_name_H-M   'P 1'
#
loop_
_entity.id
_entity.type
_entity.pdbx_description
1 polymer ?
#
loop_
_entity_poly.entity_id
_entity_poly.type
_entity_poly.pdbx_seq_one_letter_code
_entity_poly.pdbx_strand_id
1 'polypeptide(L)'
;MLDLYVQKTDIMNFSGIREFNFTCVKIQKTQPGGGYHVWHIERSHSDLTCKRALVWTVYLNDIKEGGETEFLNQNQRVPAKRGRACIFPADFPYVHRGNPPLKEDKYIVTSWLLSS
;
A
#
# COMPACT_ATOMS: atom_id res chain seq x y z
N MET A 1 -2.96 -5.53 -13.38
CA MET A 1 -2.65 -4.37 -12.51
C MET A 1 -1.16 -4.08 -12.41
N LEU A 2 -0.34 -5.04 -12.00
CA LEU A 2 1.11 -4.84 -11.88
C LEU A 2 1.76 -4.49 -13.23
N ASP A 3 1.42 -5.20 -14.29
CA ASP A 3 1.98 -4.95 -15.62
C ASP A 3 1.71 -3.53 -16.09
N LEU A 4 0.50 -3.02 -15.84
CA LEU A 4 0.15 -1.65 -16.18
C LEU A 4 0.96 -0.64 -15.36
N TYR A 5 1.17 -0.91 -14.08
CA TYR A 5 2.00 -0.06 -13.24
C TYR A 5 3.45 -0.02 -13.74
N VAL A 6 4.02 -1.18 -14.06
CA VAL A 6 5.38 -1.28 -14.58
C VAL A 6 5.52 -0.51 -15.90
N GLN A 7 4.56 -0.64 -16.81
CA GLN A 7 4.56 0.08 -18.08
C GLN A 7 4.50 1.60 -17.89
N LYS A 8 3.60 2.08 -17.02
CA LYS A 8 3.39 3.52 -16.80
C LYS A 8 4.53 4.20 -16.08
N THR A 9 5.18 3.49 -15.17
CA THR A 9 6.25 4.07 -14.34
C THR A 9 7.65 3.81 -14.88
N ASP A 10 7.75 2.88 -15.82
CA ASP A 10 9.05 2.44 -16.37
C ASP A 10 10.05 2.03 -15.30
N ILE A 11 9.53 1.48 -14.21
CA ILE A 11 10.31 1.20 -12.98
C ILE A 11 11.45 0.23 -13.24
N MET A 12 11.28 -0.73 -14.16
CA MET A 12 12.30 -1.74 -14.44
C MET A 12 13.55 -1.12 -15.08
N ASN A 13 13.38 -0.07 -15.88
CA ASN A 13 14.50 0.61 -16.53
C ASN A 13 15.25 1.55 -15.59
N PHE A 14 14.52 2.25 -14.72
CA PHE A 14 15.12 3.29 -13.89
C PHE A 14 15.55 2.82 -12.50
N SER A 15 14.98 1.73 -11.99
CA SER A 15 15.28 1.25 -10.64
C SER A 15 16.41 0.23 -10.58
N GLY A 16 16.78 -0.37 -11.71
CA GLY A 16 17.70 -1.50 -11.74
C GLY A 16 17.10 -2.83 -11.27
N ILE A 17 15.80 -2.84 -10.97
CA ILE A 17 15.09 -4.04 -10.57
C ILE A 17 14.86 -4.91 -11.81
N ARG A 18 15.27 -6.15 -11.76
CA ARG A 18 15.12 -7.09 -12.88
C ARG A 18 13.89 -7.96 -12.77
N GLU A 19 13.48 -8.28 -11.56
CA GLU A 19 12.27 -9.06 -11.32
C GLU A 19 11.68 -8.73 -9.96
N PHE A 20 10.38 -9.00 -9.83
CA PHE A 20 9.66 -8.90 -8.56
C PHE A 20 9.28 -10.28 -8.07
N ASN A 21 9.47 -10.51 -6.77
CA ASN A 21 9.02 -11.72 -6.10
C ASN A 21 7.82 -11.39 -5.23
N PHE A 22 6.81 -12.25 -5.31
CA PHE A 22 5.62 -12.09 -4.47
C PHE A 22 5.91 -12.58 -3.06
N THR A 23 5.27 -11.94 -2.09
CA THR A 23 5.32 -12.35 -0.70
C THR A 23 3.92 -12.74 -0.21
N CYS A 24 3.79 -13.04 1.09
CA CYS A 24 2.52 -13.43 1.69
C CYS A 24 1.46 -12.34 1.52
N VAL A 25 0.26 -12.76 1.18
CA VAL A 25 -0.91 -11.89 1.08
C VAL A 25 -1.59 -11.87 2.44
N LYS A 26 -1.92 -10.68 2.93
CA LYS A 26 -2.65 -10.48 4.18
C LYS A 26 -4.05 -9.97 3.92
N ILE A 27 -5.02 -10.53 4.63
CA ILE A 27 -6.35 -9.94 4.74
C ILE A 27 -6.41 -9.26 6.10
N GLN A 28 -6.74 -7.98 6.12
CA GLN A 28 -6.79 -7.19 7.35
C GLN A 28 -8.18 -6.65 7.57
N LYS A 29 -8.66 -6.79 8.82
CA LYS A 29 -9.88 -6.16 9.31
C LYS A 29 -9.50 -5.05 10.28
N THR A 30 -10.04 -3.86 10.06
CA THR A 30 -9.85 -2.72 10.95
C THR A 30 -11.21 -2.27 11.46
N GLN A 31 -11.37 -2.27 12.78
CA GLN A 31 -12.60 -1.80 13.43
C GLN A 31 -12.66 -0.27 13.42
N PRO A 32 -13.86 0.32 13.59
CA PRO A 32 -14.00 1.77 13.73
C PRO A 32 -13.06 2.33 14.80
N GLY A 33 -12.36 3.40 14.48
CA GLY A 33 -11.37 4.02 15.35
C GLY A 33 -10.01 3.34 15.32
N GLY A 34 -9.90 2.14 14.77
CA GLY A 34 -8.64 1.43 14.62
C GLY A 34 -7.88 1.85 13.37
N GLY A 35 -6.66 1.33 13.22
CA GLY A 35 -5.85 1.56 12.05
C GLY A 35 -4.40 1.83 12.38
N TYR A 36 -3.60 1.96 11.34
CA TYR A 36 -2.19 2.27 11.47
C TYR A 36 -1.98 3.76 11.21
N HIS A 37 -2.09 4.54 12.29
CA HIS A 37 -2.13 6.01 12.23
C HIS A 37 -0.76 6.68 12.14
N VAL A 38 0.31 5.94 12.36
CA VAL A 38 1.67 6.48 12.35
C VAL A 38 2.15 6.64 10.91
N TRP A 39 2.69 7.79 10.58
CA TRP A 39 3.36 7.99 9.31
C TRP A 39 4.55 7.05 9.18
N HIS A 40 4.61 6.29 8.09
CA HIS A 40 5.64 5.28 7.90
C HIS A 40 5.92 5.01 6.41
N ILE A 41 7.01 4.32 6.16
CA ILE A 41 7.30 3.65 4.89
C ILE A 41 7.33 2.14 5.15
N GLU A 42 7.19 1.36 4.09
CA GLU A 42 7.14 -0.10 4.22
C GLU A 42 8.51 -0.77 4.20
N ARG A 43 9.49 -0.09 3.64
CA ARG A 43 10.86 -0.57 3.60
C ARG A 43 11.60 -0.22 4.89
N SER A 44 12.35 -1.17 5.43
CA SER A 44 13.15 -0.94 6.64
C SER A 44 14.47 -1.70 6.56
N HIS A 45 15.22 -1.70 7.67
CA HIS A 45 16.56 -2.28 7.72
C HIS A 45 16.60 -3.79 7.94
N SER A 46 15.46 -4.47 8.18
CA SER A 46 15.46 -5.91 8.35
C SER A 46 15.75 -6.62 7.03
N ASP A 47 16.28 -7.84 7.10
CA ASP A 47 16.66 -8.63 5.93
C ASP A 47 15.49 -8.85 4.96
N LEU A 48 14.27 -9.01 5.48
CA LEU A 48 13.09 -9.22 4.66
C LEU A 48 12.52 -7.90 4.15
N THR A 49 12.36 -6.91 5.01
CA THR A 49 11.67 -5.66 4.66
C THR A 49 12.52 -4.73 3.81
N CYS A 50 13.85 -4.84 3.85
CA CYS A 50 14.72 -4.05 2.99
C CYS A 50 14.55 -4.38 1.51
N LYS A 51 13.99 -5.54 1.19
CA LYS A 51 13.72 -5.97 -0.19
C LYS A 51 12.35 -5.55 -0.70
N ARG A 52 11.51 -4.96 0.13
CA ARG A 52 10.19 -4.46 -0.30
C ARG A 52 10.38 -3.34 -1.31
N ALA A 53 9.90 -3.55 -2.53
CA ALA A 53 10.00 -2.56 -3.60
C ALA A 53 8.67 -1.85 -3.83
N LEU A 54 7.58 -2.60 -3.87
CA LEU A 54 6.24 -2.07 -4.08
C LEU A 54 5.30 -2.61 -3.01
N VAL A 55 4.28 -1.82 -2.71
CA VAL A 55 3.14 -2.20 -1.87
C VAL A 55 1.92 -2.19 -2.75
N TRP A 56 1.03 -3.17 -2.57
CA TRP A 56 -0.28 -3.13 -3.20
C TRP A 56 -1.36 -3.43 -2.17
N THR A 57 -2.49 -2.77 -2.34
CA THR A 57 -3.65 -2.92 -1.48
C THR A 57 -4.90 -2.92 -2.35
N VAL A 58 -5.83 -3.82 -2.05
CA VAL A 58 -7.17 -3.82 -2.64
C VAL A 58 -8.17 -3.64 -1.51
N TYR A 59 -9.04 -2.65 -1.64
CA TYR A 59 -10.11 -2.41 -0.68
C TYR A 59 -11.27 -3.37 -0.97
N LEU A 60 -11.77 -4.04 0.06
CA LEU A 60 -12.80 -5.06 -0.09
C LEU A 60 -14.22 -4.55 0.17
N ASN A 61 -14.33 -3.36 0.77
CA ASN A 61 -15.63 -2.73 1.01
C ASN A 61 -15.52 -1.21 0.93
N ASP A 62 -16.67 -0.55 0.80
CA ASP A 62 -16.76 0.89 0.79
C ASP A 62 -16.74 1.42 2.23
N ILE A 63 -15.96 2.46 2.48
CA ILE A 63 -15.94 3.18 3.75
C ILE A 63 -16.44 4.60 3.49
N LYS A 64 -17.53 4.97 4.15
CA LYS A 64 -18.17 6.28 3.94
C LYS A 64 -17.39 7.42 4.58
N GLU A 65 -16.89 7.21 5.81
CA GLU A 65 -16.15 8.21 6.56
C GLU A 65 -14.85 7.63 7.11
N GLY A 66 -13.75 8.28 6.79
CA GLY A 66 -12.42 7.79 7.15
C GLY A 66 -11.97 6.63 6.28
N GLY A 67 -11.05 5.83 6.80
CA GLY A 67 -10.57 4.62 6.14
C GLY A 67 -9.63 4.84 4.94
N GLU A 68 -9.29 6.08 4.63
CA GLU A 68 -8.40 6.40 3.52
C GLU A 68 -6.97 5.93 3.79
N THR A 69 -6.24 5.64 2.73
CA THR A 69 -4.78 5.63 2.76
C THR A 69 -4.30 7.04 2.43
N GLU A 70 -3.58 7.65 3.34
CA GLU A 70 -3.12 9.03 3.19
C GLU A 70 -1.63 9.08 2.96
N PHE A 71 -1.21 9.81 1.91
CA PHE A 71 0.18 10.01 1.54
C PHE A 71 0.61 11.43 1.92
N LEU A 72 1.65 11.53 2.76
CA LEU A 72 2.10 12.80 3.32
C LEU A 72 2.71 13.72 2.24
N ASN A 73 3.74 13.24 1.56
CA ASN A 73 4.51 14.08 0.64
C ASN A 73 3.75 14.38 -0.65
N GLN A 74 2.87 13.49 -1.07
CA GLN A 74 2.05 13.67 -2.27
C GLN A 74 0.76 14.46 -1.97
N ASN A 75 0.46 14.67 -0.68
CA ASN A 75 -0.76 15.35 -0.23
C ASN A 75 -2.02 14.72 -0.85
N GLN A 76 -2.11 13.39 -0.79
CA GLN A 76 -3.18 12.61 -1.39
C GLN A 76 -3.84 11.71 -0.38
N ARG A 77 -5.17 11.58 -0.50
CA ARG A 77 -5.96 10.59 0.23
C ARG A 77 -6.65 9.68 -0.77
N VAL A 78 -6.49 8.37 -0.61
CA VAL A 78 -7.14 7.38 -1.45
C VAL A 78 -8.31 6.80 -0.66
N PRO A 79 -9.56 7.14 -1.02
CA PRO A 79 -10.72 6.60 -0.33
C PRO A 79 -10.83 5.08 -0.52
N ALA A 80 -11.28 4.40 0.54
CA ALA A 80 -11.50 2.97 0.50
C ALA A 80 -12.81 2.68 -0.23
N LYS A 81 -12.71 2.19 -1.45
CA LYS A 81 -13.85 1.76 -2.27
C LYS A 81 -13.65 0.33 -2.71
N ARG A 82 -14.70 -0.47 -2.59
CA ARG A 82 -14.68 -1.88 -2.98
C ARG A 82 -14.11 -2.06 -4.39
N GLY A 83 -13.12 -2.93 -4.50
CA GLY A 83 -12.46 -3.23 -5.77
C GLY A 83 -11.39 -2.24 -6.20
N ARG A 84 -11.23 -1.13 -5.50
CA ARG A 84 -10.14 -0.19 -5.80
C ARG A 84 -8.81 -0.79 -5.39
N ALA A 85 -7.83 -0.70 -6.27
CA ALA A 85 -6.46 -1.10 -6.00
C ALA A 85 -5.56 0.12 -5.91
N CYS A 86 -4.59 0.06 -4.99
CA CYS A 86 -3.57 1.08 -4.82
C CYS A 86 -2.20 0.40 -4.85
N ILE A 87 -1.31 0.85 -5.72
CA ILE A 87 0.07 0.37 -5.80
C ILE A 87 1.00 1.57 -5.67
N PHE A 88 2.02 1.43 -4.82
CA PHE A 88 3.00 2.50 -4.63
C PHE A 88 4.34 1.92 -4.19
N PRO A 89 5.44 2.67 -4.41
CA PRO A 89 6.75 2.27 -3.93
C PRO A 89 6.80 2.16 -2.41
N ALA A 90 7.56 1.20 -1.91
CA ALA A 90 7.65 0.91 -0.48
C ALA A 90 8.58 1.85 0.29
N ASP A 91 9.29 2.73 -0.40
CA ASP A 91 10.32 3.58 0.14
C ASP A 91 9.94 5.05 0.11
N PHE A 92 10.79 5.90 0.70
CA PHE A 92 10.67 7.35 0.62
C PHE A 92 10.65 7.80 -0.86
N PRO A 93 9.80 8.77 -1.26
CA PRO A 93 9.01 9.66 -0.43
C PRO A 93 7.55 9.23 -0.18
N TYR A 94 7.23 7.95 -0.27
CA TYR A 94 5.86 7.44 -0.11
C TYR A 94 5.53 7.16 1.35
N VAL A 95 5.73 8.16 2.20
CA VAL A 95 5.32 8.13 3.60
C VAL A 95 3.80 8.19 3.65
N HIS A 96 3.19 7.23 4.34
CA HIS A 96 1.74 7.08 4.36
C HIS A 96 1.23 6.57 5.69
N ARG A 97 -0.09 6.60 5.85
CA ARG A 97 -0.78 6.03 7.00
C ARG A 97 -2.17 5.57 6.60
N GLY A 98 -2.73 4.64 7.37
CA GLY A 98 -4.13 4.24 7.25
C GLY A 98 -4.99 5.04 8.21
N ASN A 99 -5.88 5.86 7.68
CA ASN A 99 -6.84 6.59 8.51
C ASN A 99 -7.90 5.64 9.04
N PRO A 100 -8.38 5.84 10.29
CA PRO A 100 -9.39 4.95 10.85
C PRO A 100 -10.72 5.06 10.12
N PRO A 101 -11.41 3.94 9.88
CA PRO A 101 -12.81 4.00 9.52
C PRO A 101 -13.59 4.49 10.73
N LEU A 102 -14.64 5.29 10.52
CA LEU A 102 -15.35 5.91 11.62
C LEU A 102 -16.65 5.19 12.01
N LYS A 103 -17.28 4.46 11.08
CA LYS A 103 -18.59 3.85 11.30
C LYS A 103 -18.65 2.36 11.08
N GLU A 104 -17.91 1.82 10.10
CA GLU A 104 -17.96 0.42 9.74
C GLU A 104 -16.57 -0.22 9.78
N ASP A 105 -16.54 -1.55 9.80
CA ASP A 105 -15.28 -2.29 9.69
C ASP A 105 -14.69 -2.12 8.28
N LYS A 106 -13.38 -1.94 8.21
CA LYS A 106 -12.64 -1.84 6.95
C LYS A 106 -11.93 -3.16 6.68
N TYR A 107 -12.08 -3.67 5.47
CA TYR A 107 -11.42 -4.90 5.01
C TYR A 107 -10.53 -4.59 3.82
N ILE A 108 -9.28 -5.03 3.89
CA ILE A 108 -8.33 -4.91 2.78
C ILE A 108 -7.57 -6.22 2.56
N VAL A 109 -7.12 -6.40 1.32
CA VAL A 109 -6.09 -7.37 1.00
C VAL A 109 -4.84 -6.56 0.68
N THR A 110 -3.72 -6.90 1.28
CA THR A 110 -2.47 -6.18 1.07
C THR A 110 -1.29 -7.14 0.99
N SER A 111 -0.28 -6.73 0.25
CA SER A 111 0.98 -7.47 0.15
C SER A 111 2.07 -6.57 -0.43
N TRP A 112 3.24 -7.14 -0.53
CA TRP A 112 4.42 -6.47 -1.05
C TRP A 112 5.02 -7.26 -2.21
N LEU A 113 5.70 -6.55 -3.09
CA LEU A 113 6.55 -7.13 -4.11
C LEU A 113 7.99 -6.87 -3.71
N LEU A 114 8.76 -7.94 -3.63
CA LEU A 114 10.16 -7.88 -3.23
C LEU A 114 11.03 -7.78 -4.48
N SER A 115 12.06 -6.94 -4.43
CA SER A 115 13.05 -6.87 -5.49
C SER A 115 14.09 -7.98 -5.32
N SER A 116 14.52 -8.51 -6.43
CA SER A 116 15.63 -9.46 -6.46
C SER A 116 16.98 -8.75 -6.49
#